data_79341e05b2b5c9d9566e7308bb3df93e
#
_entry.id   79341e05b2b5c9d9566e7308bb3df93e
#
_cell.length_a   1.000
_cell.length_b   1.000
_cell.length_c   1.000
_cell.angle_alpha   90.00
_cell.angle_beta   90.00
_cell.angle_gamma   90.00
#
_symmetry.space_group_name_H-M   'P 1'
#
loop_
_entity.id
_entity.type
_entity.pdbx_description
1 polymer ?
#
loop_
_entity_poly.entity_id
_entity_poly.type
_entity_poly.pdbx_seq_one_letter_code
_entity_poly.pdbx_strand_id
1 'polypeptide(L)'
;GYTAAVYAARANLQPVLITGMEKGGQLTTTTEVENWPGDPNDLTGPLLMERMHEHATKFETEIIFDHINSVDLQNRPFRLVGDSGEYTCDALIIATGASARYLGLPSEDAFKGRGVSACATCDGFFYRNQKVAVIGGGNTAVEEALYLSNMLPKSI
;
A
#
# COMPACT_ATOMS: atom_id res chain seq x y z
N GLY A 1 -8.18 1.63 0.14
CA GLY A 1 -9.30 1.34 -0.76
C GLY A 1 -10.27 0.33 -0.16
N TYR A 2 -9.89 -0.91 0.02
CA TYR A 2 -10.81 -1.98 0.50
C TYR A 2 -11.51 -1.65 1.82
N THR A 3 -10.79 -1.12 2.80
CA THR A 3 -11.41 -0.71 4.08
C THR A 3 -12.49 0.36 3.88
N ALA A 4 -12.21 1.37 3.05
CA ALA A 4 -13.20 2.39 2.73
C ALA A 4 -14.42 1.80 2.03
N ALA A 5 -14.21 0.87 1.09
CA ALA A 5 -15.28 0.17 0.40
C ALA A 5 -16.18 -0.62 1.37
N VAL A 6 -15.59 -1.38 2.32
CA VAL A 6 -16.33 -2.12 3.35
C VAL A 6 -17.25 -1.18 4.15
N TYR A 7 -16.71 -0.07 4.64
CA TYR A 7 -17.52 0.86 5.45
C TYR A 7 -18.57 1.61 4.65
N ALA A 8 -18.26 2.02 3.42
CA ALA A 8 -19.23 2.65 2.54
C ALA A 8 -20.38 1.70 2.16
N ALA A 9 -20.05 0.45 1.84
CA ALA A 9 -21.07 -0.57 1.53
C ALA A 9 -21.97 -0.86 2.74
N ARG A 10 -21.38 -1.00 3.95
CA ARG A 10 -22.15 -1.18 5.19
C ARG A 10 -23.04 0.01 5.54
N ALA A 11 -22.68 1.20 5.06
CA ALA A 11 -23.53 2.40 5.16
C ALA A 11 -24.55 2.53 4.01
N ASN A 12 -24.69 1.50 3.17
CA ASN A 12 -25.59 1.46 2.02
C ASN A 12 -25.34 2.57 0.98
N LEU A 13 -24.06 2.92 0.77
CA LEU A 13 -23.65 3.97 -0.16
C LEU A 13 -23.29 3.45 -1.57
N GLN A 14 -23.40 2.15 -1.79
CA GLN A 14 -23.14 1.49 -3.08
C GLN A 14 -21.79 1.91 -3.69
N PRO A 15 -20.65 1.64 -3.00
CA PRO A 15 -19.35 2.04 -3.50
C PRO A 15 -18.94 1.23 -4.72
N VAL A 16 -18.24 1.91 -5.64
CA VAL A 16 -17.46 1.29 -6.71
C VAL A 16 -15.99 1.47 -6.38
N LEU A 17 -15.19 0.41 -6.45
CA LEU A 17 -13.75 0.45 -6.22
C LEU A 17 -13.02 0.18 -7.53
N ILE A 18 -12.20 1.12 -7.97
CA ILE A 18 -11.34 0.97 -9.15
C ILE A 18 -9.92 0.67 -8.67
N THR A 19 -9.38 -0.48 -9.07
CA THR A 19 -8.16 -1.04 -8.47
C THR A 19 -6.87 -0.39 -8.96
N GLY A 20 -6.87 0.20 -10.13
CA GLY A 20 -5.64 0.48 -10.87
C GLY A 20 -5.04 -0.78 -11.49
N MET A 21 -3.85 -0.66 -12.08
CA MET A 21 -3.16 -1.76 -12.75
C MET A 21 -2.57 -2.79 -11.76
N GLU A 22 -2.23 -2.35 -10.56
CA GLU A 22 -1.66 -3.20 -9.51
C GLU A 22 -2.72 -3.49 -8.44
N LYS A 23 -3.61 -4.45 -8.72
CA LYS A 23 -4.63 -4.89 -7.76
C LYS A 23 -3.99 -5.34 -6.44
N GLY A 24 -4.35 -4.67 -5.35
CA GLY A 24 -3.78 -4.92 -4.03
C GLY A 24 -2.58 -4.02 -3.69
N GLY A 25 -1.98 -3.38 -4.70
CA GLY A 25 -0.89 -2.42 -4.53
C GLY A 25 0.40 -3.02 -3.99
N GLN A 26 1.25 -2.18 -3.40
CA GLN A 26 2.60 -2.54 -2.97
C GLN A 26 2.66 -3.72 -1.99
N LEU A 27 1.63 -3.92 -1.16
CA LEU A 27 1.61 -5.06 -0.22
C LEU A 27 1.66 -6.42 -0.91
N THR A 28 1.22 -6.54 -2.16
CA THR A 28 1.29 -7.82 -2.90
C THR A 28 2.74 -8.28 -3.16
N THR A 29 3.72 -7.41 -2.99
CA THR A 29 5.14 -7.73 -3.12
C THR A 29 5.82 -8.03 -1.78
N THR A 30 5.11 -7.89 -0.65
CA THR A 30 5.62 -8.13 0.69
C THR A 30 5.44 -9.60 1.08
N THR A 31 6.52 -10.28 1.47
CA THR A 31 6.48 -11.71 1.82
C THR A 31 5.84 -11.95 3.17
N GLU A 32 6.29 -11.26 4.23
CA GLU A 32 5.82 -11.43 5.60
C GLU A 32 5.24 -10.13 6.13
N VAL A 33 4.10 -10.21 6.81
CA VAL A 33 3.42 -9.07 7.42
C VAL A 33 3.20 -9.35 8.90
N GLU A 34 4.10 -8.85 9.74
CA GLU A 34 4.04 -9.08 11.20
C GLU A 34 3.36 -7.95 11.97
N ASN A 35 3.13 -6.82 11.33
CA ASN A 35 2.58 -5.60 11.96
C ASN A 35 1.10 -5.35 11.64
N TRP A 36 0.38 -6.36 11.15
CA TRP A 36 -1.07 -6.27 10.95
C TRP A 36 -1.81 -6.80 12.19
N PRO A 37 -2.49 -5.94 12.96
CA PRO A 37 -3.17 -6.36 14.18
C PRO A 37 -4.32 -7.35 13.90
N GLY A 38 -4.39 -8.42 14.68
CA GLY A 38 -5.46 -9.41 14.60
C GLY A 38 -5.14 -10.62 13.72
N ASP A 39 -3.95 -10.68 13.10
CA ASP A 39 -3.49 -11.84 12.34
C ASP A 39 -2.04 -12.18 12.71
N PRO A 40 -1.81 -12.99 13.75
CA PRO A 40 -0.48 -13.19 14.31
C PRO A 40 0.34 -14.29 13.63
N ASN A 41 -0.24 -15.05 12.68
CA ASN A 41 0.40 -16.24 12.14
C ASN A 41 0.52 -16.19 10.62
N ASP A 42 1.75 -16.32 10.13
CA ASP A 42 2.09 -16.58 8.71
C ASP A 42 1.38 -15.69 7.68
N LEU A 43 1.08 -14.44 8.06
CA LEU A 43 0.43 -13.51 7.15
C LEU A 43 1.41 -13.00 6.10
N THR A 44 1.06 -13.15 4.83
CA THR A 44 1.78 -12.53 3.72
C THR A 44 1.02 -11.35 3.16
N GLY A 45 1.73 -10.43 2.48
CA GLY A 45 1.08 -9.30 1.83
C GLY A 45 0.00 -9.71 0.82
N PRO A 46 0.26 -10.67 -0.10
CA PRO A 46 -0.76 -11.20 -1.00
C PRO A 46 -1.99 -11.75 -0.27
N LEU A 47 -1.79 -12.56 0.77
CA LEU A 47 -2.89 -13.13 1.55
C LEU A 47 -3.72 -12.06 2.27
N LEU A 48 -3.06 -11.05 2.84
CA LEU A 48 -3.76 -9.92 3.44
C LEU A 48 -4.63 -9.20 2.42
N MET A 49 -4.09 -8.91 1.23
CA MET A 49 -4.82 -8.19 0.19
C MET A 49 -5.97 -9.03 -0.39
N GLU A 50 -5.82 -10.35 -0.47
CA GLU A 50 -6.89 -11.26 -0.85
C GLU A 50 -8.03 -11.24 0.17
N ARG A 51 -7.74 -11.38 1.46
CA ARG A 51 -8.74 -11.28 2.55
C ARG A 51 -9.47 -9.94 2.55
N MET A 52 -8.75 -8.83 2.31
CA MET A 52 -9.36 -7.51 2.22
C MET A 52 -10.25 -7.36 1.00
N HIS A 53 -9.87 -7.95 -0.13
CA HIS A 53 -10.68 -8.02 -1.34
C HIS A 53 -11.98 -8.81 -1.11
N GLU A 54 -11.86 -10.01 -0.54
CA GLU A 54 -13.00 -10.86 -0.20
C GLU A 54 -13.95 -10.15 0.76
N HIS A 55 -13.40 -9.42 1.75
CA HIS A 55 -14.20 -8.64 2.70
C HIS A 55 -15.00 -7.53 2.02
N ALA A 56 -14.41 -6.80 1.07
CA ALA A 56 -15.13 -5.80 0.30
C ALA A 56 -16.21 -6.42 -0.59
N THR A 57 -15.89 -7.53 -1.25
CA THR A 57 -16.82 -8.26 -2.12
C THR A 57 -18.01 -8.84 -1.34
N LYS A 58 -17.78 -9.29 -0.09
CA LYS A 58 -18.85 -9.79 0.79
C LYS A 58 -19.99 -8.79 0.99
N PHE A 59 -19.71 -7.49 0.92
CA PHE A 59 -20.69 -6.43 1.04
C PHE A 59 -21.11 -5.86 -0.33
N GLU A 60 -20.99 -6.67 -1.37
CA GLU A 60 -21.45 -6.34 -2.72
C GLU A 60 -20.81 -5.08 -3.33
N THR A 61 -19.58 -4.74 -2.88
CA THR A 61 -18.80 -3.68 -3.53
C THR A 61 -18.49 -4.09 -4.97
N GLU A 62 -18.87 -3.26 -5.92
CA GLU A 62 -18.44 -3.43 -7.32
C GLU A 62 -16.95 -3.09 -7.42
N ILE A 63 -16.15 -4.06 -7.91
CA ILE A 63 -14.70 -3.90 -8.06
C ILE A 63 -14.35 -3.97 -9.54
N ILE A 64 -13.83 -2.85 -10.07
CA ILE A 64 -13.49 -2.68 -11.49
C ILE A 64 -11.97 -2.65 -11.63
N PHE A 65 -11.46 -3.45 -12.55
CA PHE A 65 -10.06 -3.39 -12.97
C PHE A 65 -9.91 -2.35 -14.08
N ASP A 66 -9.47 -1.15 -13.73
CA ASP A 66 -9.20 -0.06 -14.65
C ASP A 66 -8.17 0.89 -14.05
N HIS A 67 -7.52 1.71 -14.86
CA HIS A 67 -6.59 2.74 -14.43
C HIS A 67 -7.17 4.12 -14.70
N ILE A 68 -7.29 4.95 -13.66
CA ILE A 68 -7.80 6.31 -13.79
C ILE A 68 -6.67 7.25 -14.19
N ASN A 69 -6.81 7.90 -15.34
CA ASN A 69 -5.84 8.82 -15.92
C ASN A 69 -6.10 10.28 -15.54
N SER A 70 -7.37 10.65 -15.38
CA SER A 70 -7.74 12.02 -15.03
C SER A 70 -9.04 12.09 -14.25
N VAL A 71 -9.20 13.15 -13.47
CA VAL A 71 -10.42 13.44 -12.70
C VAL A 71 -10.83 14.89 -12.90
N ASP A 72 -12.14 15.15 -13.08
CA ASP A 72 -12.73 16.47 -12.99
C ASP A 72 -13.47 16.59 -11.65
N LEU A 73 -12.96 17.46 -10.78
CA LEU A 73 -13.49 17.74 -9.44
C LEU A 73 -14.19 19.11 -9.37
N GLN A 74 -14.31 19.83 -10.47
CA GLN A 74 -14.91 21.18 -10.49
C GLN A 74 -16.44 21.12 -10.43
N ASN A 75 -17.03 20.08 -11.00
CA ASN A 75 -18.47 19.92 -11.11
C ASN A 75 -18.93 18.62 -10.45
N ARG A 76 -20.20 18.56 -10.05
CA ARG A 76 -20.83 17.33 -9.60
C ARG A 76 -21.88 16.85 -10.61
N PRO A 77 -21.99 15.54 -10.82
CA PRO A 77 -21.13 14.47 -10.28
C PRO A 77 -19.68 14.63 -10.73
N PHE A 78 -18.72 14.22 -9.87
CA PHE A 78 -17.31 14.15 -10.26
C PHE A 78 -17.13 13.16 -11.40
N ARG A 79 -16.26 13.48 -12.35
CA ARG A 79 -16.02 12.65 -13.52
C ARG A 79 -14.59 12.11 -13.48
N LEU A 80 -14.45 10.81 -13.71
CA LEU A 80 -13.18 10.11 -13.79
C LEU A 80 -13.07 9.49 -15.18
N VAL A 81 -11.88 9.57 -15.78
CA VAL A 81 -11.59 8.96 -17.08
C VAL A 81 -10.53 7.88 -16.87
N GLY A 82 -10.91 6.65 -17.15
CA GLY A 82 -10.04 5.48 -17.12
C GLY A 82 -9.58 5.06 -18.52
N ASP A 83 -8.78 3.99 -18.56
CA ASP A 83 -8.34 3.38 -19.83
C ASP A 83 -9.51 2.68 -20.54
N SER A 84 -10.42 2.09 -19.78
CA SER A 84 -11.53 1.29 -20.29
C SER A 84 -12.85 2.02 -20.34
N GLY A 85 -13.01 3.16 -19.64
CA GLY A 85 -14.26 3.88 -19.58
C GLY A 85 -14.24 5.16 -18.77
N GLU A 86 -15.44 5.74 -18.66
CA GLU A 86 -15.69 6.93 -17.85
C GLU A 86 -16.62 6.59 -16.69
N TYR A 87 -16.36 7.19 -15.55
CA TYR A 87 -17.10 6.96 -14.32
C TYR A 87 -17.54 8.28 -13.73
N THR A 88 -18.68 8.28 -13.05
CA THR A 88 -19.17 9.44 -12.30
C THR A 88 -19.49 9.07 -10.87
N CYS A 89 -19.27 9.99 -9.95
CA CYS A 89 -19.62 9.79 -8.54
C CYS A 89 -19.94 11.12 -7.83
N ASP A 90 -20.73 11.03 -6.79
CA ASP A 90 -21.06 12.18 -5.93
C ASP A 90 -19.97 12.44 -4.87
N ALA A 91 -19.25 11.39 -4.48
CA ALA A 91 -18.11 11.46 -3.55
C ALA A 91 -16.96 10.56 -4.03
N LEU A 92 -15.74 11.03 -3.87
CA LEU A 92 -14.53 10.34 -4.30
C LEU A 92 -13.58 10.15 -3.12
N ILE A 93 -13.08 8.91 -2.95
CA ILE A 93 -12.01 8.59 -2.02
C ILE A 93 -10.77 8.21 -2.83
N ILE A 94 -9.72 9.02 -2.73
CA ILE A 94 -8.43 8.75 -3.37
C ILE A 94 -7.60 7.86 -2.44
N ALA A 95 -7.37 6.62 -2.85
CA ALA A 95 -6.66 5.61 -2.07
C ALA A 95 -5.59 4.90 -2.92
N THR A 96 -4.80 5.70 -3.64
CA THR A 96 -3.85 5.23 -4.66
C THR A 96 -2.59 4.56 -4.10
N GLY A 97 -2.42 4.60 -2.77
CA GLY A 97 -1.24 4.02 -2.12
C GLY A 97 0.04 4.79 -2.43
N ALA A 98 1.14 4.09 -2.39
CA ALA A 98 2.46 4.62 -2.70
C ALA A 98 3.33 3.53 -3.35
N SER A 99 4.31 3.96 -4.13
CA SER A 99 5.36 3.10 -4.65
C SER A 99 6.70 3.54 -4.10
N ALA A 100 7.52 2.58 -3.65
CA ALA A 100 8.85 2.85 -3.17
C ALA A 100 9.75 3.39 -4.29
N ARG A 101 10.56 4.39 -3.96
CA ARG A 101 11.62 4.87 -4.86
C ARG A 101 12.94 4.22 -4.49
N TYR A 102 13.50 3.49 -5.43
CA TYR A 102 14.81 2.89 -5.33
C TYR A 102 15.84 3.72 -6.07
N LEU A 103 17.13 3.42 -5.87
CA LEU A 103 18.23 4.11 -6.57
C LEU A 103 18.34 3.70 -8.04
N GLY A 104 17.76 2.55 -8.41
CA GLY A 104 17.83 1.99 -9.76
C GLY A 104 19.10 1.16 -9.99
N LEU A 105 19.71 0.65 -8.93
CA LEU A 105 20.88 -0.22 -9.03
C LEU A 105 20.44 -1.66 -9.31
N PRO A 106 21.13 -2.41 -10.20
CA PRO A 106 20.78 -3.82 -10.48
C PRO A 106 20.83 -4.70 -9.23
N SER A 107 21.64 -4.36 -8.25
CA SER A 107 21.74 -5.09 -6.98
C SER A 107 20.51 -4.93 -6.08
N GLU A 108 19.73 -3.85 -6.25
CA GLU A 108 18.53 -3.65 -5.43
C GLU A 108 17.51 -4.75 -5.68
N ASP A 109 17.25 -5.11 -6.93
CA ASP A 109 16.31 -6.18 -7.27
C ASP A 109 16.77 -7.54 -6.73
N ALA A 110 18.08 -7.80 -6.73
CA ALA A 110 18.63 -9.04 -6.21
C ALA A 110 18.52 -9.17 -4.68
N PHE A 111 18.50 -8.03 -3.97
CA PHE A 111 18.51 -7.99 -2.50
C PHE A 111 17.22 -7.44 -1.87
N LYS A 112 16.19 -7.14 -2.65
CA LYS A 112 14.85 -6.77 -2.16
C LYS A 112 14.32 -7.83 -1.19
N GLY A 113 13.92 -7.41 0.01
CA GLY A 113 13.48 -8.32 1.09
C GLY A 113 14.58 -9.17 1.71
N ARG A 114 15.85 -8.99 1.30
CA ARG A 114 17.02 -9.73 1.79
C ARG A 114 18.22 -8.83 2.06
N GLY A 115 17.98 -7.58 2.41
CA GLY A 115 19.03 -6.59 2.71
C GLY A 115 18.73 -5.20 2.14
N VAL A 116 17.88 -5.10 1.13
CA VAL A 116 17.37 -3.84 0.60
C VAL A 116 15.90 -3.72 0.89
N SER A 117 15.51 -2.69 1.61
CA SER A 117 14.13 -2.37 1.97
C SER A 117 13.85 -0.89 1.76
N ALA A 118 12.60 -0.56 1.53
CA ALA A 118 12.08 0.81 1.47
C ALA A 118 11.05 1.09 2.59
N CYS A 119 11.03 0.26 3.63
CA CYS A 119 10.11 0.41 4.75
C CYS A 119 10.75 -0.09 6.05
N ALA A 120 11.25 0.82 6.87
CA ALA A 120 11.88 0.46 8.14
C ALA A 120 10.89 -0.13 9.16
N THR A 121 9.64 0.33 9.16
CA THR A 121 8.60 -0.19 10.06
C THR A 121 8.11 -1.58 9.67
N CYS A 122 8.29 -1.98 8.39
CA CYS A 122 7.96 -3.31 7.91
C CYS A 122 9.08 -4.30 8.22
N ASP A 123 10.32 -3.95 7.82
CA ASP A 123 11.44 -4.88 7.73
C ASP A 123 12.51 -4.67 8.80
N GLY A 124 12.50 -3.52 9.49
CA GLY A 124 13.55 -3.14 10.43
C GLY A 124 13.75 -4.15 11.56
N PHE A 125 12.69 -4.84 11.96
CA PHE A 125 12.76 -5.89 12.99
C PHE A 125 13.71 -7.04 12.62
N PHE A 126 13.76 -7.43 11.36
CA PHE A 126 14.62 -8.53 10.87
C PHE A 126 16.11 -8.17 10.89
N TYR A 127 16.42 -6.88 10.98
CA TYR A 127 17.80 -6.38 11.00
C TYR A 127 18.28 -5.94 12.39
N ARG A 128 17.59 -6.37 13.45
CA ARG A 128 18.00 -6.09 14.83
C ARG A 128 19.44 -6.52 15.08
N ASN A 129 20.17 -5.65 15.76
CA ASN A 129 21.60 -5.85 16.07
C ASN A 129 22.53 -5.93 14.85
N GLN A 130 22.06 -5.55 13.68
CA GLN A 130 22.91 -5.44 12.48
C GLN A 130 23.24 -3.98 12.17
N LYS A 131 24.28 -3.75 11.41
CA LYS A 131 24.60 -2.42 10.88
C LYS A 131 23.77 -2.20 9.63
N VAL A 132 23.01 -1.10 9.59
CA VAL A 132 22.22 -0.69 8.45
C VAL A 132 22.63 0.70 7.97
N ALA A 133 22.42 0.97 6.71
CA ALA A 133 22.55 2.29 6.12
C ALA A 133 21.19 2.77 5.62
N VAL A 134 20.86 4.03 5.86
CA VAL A 134 19.68 4.69 5.28
C VAL A 134 20.15 5.66 4.22
N ILE A 135 19.60 5.54 3.02
CA ILE A 135 19.99 6.35 1.87
C ILE A 135 18.83 7.27 1.51
N GLY A 136 19.07 8.58 1.57
CA GLY A 136 18.09 9.61 1.26
C GLY A 136 18.23 10.83 2.14
N GLY A 137 17.60 11.94 1.76
CA GLY A 137 17.61 13.20 2.48
C GLY A 137 16.22 13.81 2.65
N GLY A 138 15.17 13.09 2.27
CA GLY A 138 13.77 13.50 2.48
C GLY A 138 13.23 13.06 3.85
N ASN A 139 12.02 13.51 4.16
CA ASN A 139 11.35 13.21 5.44
C ASN A 139 11.33 11.72 5.76
N THR A 140 10.94 10.88 4.80
CA THR A 140 10.88 9.42 4.97
C THR A 140 12.22 8.85 5.42
N ALA A 141 13.32 9.21 4.77
CA ALA A 141 14.65 8.70 5.14
C ALA A 141 15.05 9.10 6.57
N VAL A 142 14.75 10.33 6.97
CA VAL A 142 15.04 10.83 8.33
C VAL A 142 14.17 10.12 9.37
N GLU A 143 12.87 10.00 9.13
CA GLU A 143 11.93 9.33 10.03
C GLU A 143 12.28 7.86 10.20
N GLU A 144 12.61 7.15 9.12
CA GLU A 144 13.02 5.76 9.16
C GLU A 144 14.37 5.55 9.84
N ALA A 145 15.33 6.47 9.64
CA ALA A 145 16.59 6.44 10.36
C ALA A 145 16.39 6.60 11.88
N LEU A 146 15.50 7.52 12.29
CA LEU A 146 15.14 7.70 13.69
C LEU A 146 14.45 6.45 14.26
N TYR A 147 13.54 5.84 13.52
CA TYR A 147 12.88 4.61 13.92
C TYR A 147 13.90 3.48 14.13
N LEU A 148 14.77 3.25 13.15
CA LEU A 148 15.81 2.21 13.20
C LEU A 148 16.81 2.45 14.35
N SER A 149 17.15 3.70 14.66
CA SER A 149 18.08 4.02 15.75
C SER A 149 17.63 3.50 17.12
N ASN A 150 16.34 3.25 17.31
CA ASN A 150 15.80 2.68 18.54
C ASN A 150 15.93 1.16 18.62
N MET A 151 16.17 0.50 17.49
CA MET A 151 16.22 -0.97 17.40
C MET A 151 17.63 -1.51 17.13
N LEU A 152 18.50 -0.66 16.62
CA LEU A 152 19.86 -1.05 16.23
C LEU A 152 20.84 -0.79 17.37
N PRO A 153 22.00 -1.51 17.40
CA PRO A 153 23.04 -1.22 18.37
C PRO A 153 23.47 0.24 18.20
N LYS A 154 23.53 0.97 19.30
CA LYS A 154 24.12 2.31 19.30
C LYS A 154 25.61 2.12 18.95
N SER A 155 25.94 2.27 17.67
CA SER A 155 27.36 2.38 17.28
C SER A 155 27.87 3.70 17.80
N ILE A 156 28.86 3.60 18.67
CA ILE A 156 29.71 4.70 19.13
C ILE A 156 30.54 5.19 17.96
#